data_e98b97211ae01f6ca5fcdb76a6d89c2d
#
_entry.id   e98b97211ae01f6ca5fcdb76a6d89c2d
#
_cell.length_a   1.000
_cell.length_b   1.000
_cell.length_c   1.000
_cell.angle_alpha   90.00
_cell.angle_beta   90.00
_cell.angle_gamma   90.00
#
_symmetry.space_group_name_H-M   'P 1'
#
loop_
_entity.id
_entity.type
_entity.pdbx_description
1 polymer ?
#
loop_
_entity_poly.entity_id
_entity_poly.type
_entity_poly.pdbx_seq_one_letter_code
_entity_poly.pdbx_strand_id
1 'polypeptide(L)'
;MVLMVLFVSFKTTKVQAQAANIGNITELNGTGRVVREVPKDLDETFQASIDLDINSYDNVQTSNGRLGITFLDNSQVRLTEHSELIIDEFIYDPDPSKSKMALQFASGTARFITGKLASIDKENISIQTPSATIGIRGTDFTVTVDELGRSLIILLPDDDGLPSGEIVVATAMGQVTLNKPYQATTVSMCETEPTKPVILDLTLELIDNMLIVNTTKEKQENEQGENGGSSTSILDVDSLSLMI
;
A
#
# COMPACT_ATOMS: atom_id res chain seq x y z
N MET A 1 14.25 70.40 11.34
CA MET A 1 14.36 69.13 12.07
C MET A 1 13.63 68.07 11.24
N VAL A 2 14.40 67.27 10.44
CA VAL A 2 13.85 66.31 9.51
C VAL A 2 13.87 64.93 10.21
N LEU A 3 12.71 64.32 10.43
CA LEU A 3 12.54 63.03 11.07
C LEU A 3 12.75 61.95 9.99
N MET A 4 13.88 61.25 10.06
CA MET A 4 14.22 60.15 9.17
C MET A 4 13.60 58.87 9.75
N VAL A 5 12.50 58.37 9.12
CA VAL A 5 11.86 57.11 9.50
C VAL A 5 12.61 55.97 8.84
N LEU A 6 13.29 55.16 9.67
CA LEU A 6 13.98 53.94 9.23
C LEU A 6 12.94 52.83 9.03
N PHE A 7 12.65 52.45 7.79
CA PHE A 7 11.89 51.25 7.48
C PHE A 7 12.78 50.02 7.63
N VAL A 8 12.60 49.29 8.75
CA VAL A 8 13.21 47.98 8.93
C VAL A 8 12.32 46.93 8.22
N SER A 9 12.79 46.49 7.06
CA SER A 9 12.12 45.41 6.31
C SER A 9 12.43 44.07 6.98
N PHE A 10 11.50 43.53 7.76
CA PHE A 10 11.58 42.13 8.24
C PHE A 10 11.36 41.20 7.06
N LYS A 11 12.44 40.59 6.57
CA LYS A 11 12.33 39.43 5.68
C LYS A 11 11.87 38.22 6.54
N THR A 12 10.59 37.86 6.46
CA THR A 12 10.10 36.60 6.97
C THR A 12 10.71 35.49 6.11
N THR A 13 11.75 34.87 6.59
CA THR A 13 12.24 33.61 6.05
C THR A 13 11.16 32.55 6.37
N LYS A 14 10.41 32.12 5.36
CA LYS A 14 9.60 30.90 5.49
C LYS A 14 10.59 29.76 5.72
N VAL A 15 10.61 29.23 6.93
CA VAL A 15 11.26 27.95 7.24
C VAL A 15 10.49 26.91 6.44
N GLN A 16 11.11 26.44 5.40
CA GLN A 16 10.59 25.36 4.57
C GLN A 16 10.77 24.09 5.39
N ALA A 17 9.69 23.50 5.87
CA ALA A 17 9.75 22.18 6.45
C ALA A 17 10.21 21.25 5.33
N GLN A 18 11.40 20.70 5.47
CA GLN A 18 11.89 19.64 4.60
C GLN A 18 10.99 18.44 4.82
N ALA A 19 10.41 17.91 3.73
CA ALA A 19 9.56 16.73 3.83
C ALA A 19 10.37 15.63 4.53
N ALA A 20 9.81 15.09 5.62
CA ALA A 20 10.50 14.08 6.41
C ALA A 20 10.46 12.75 5.66
N ASN A 21 11.58 12.03 5.62
CA ASN A 21 11.62 10.64 5.20
C ASN A 21 10.74 9.82 6.14
N ILE A 22 9.78 9.09 5.60
CA ILE A 22 8.79 8.31 6.33
C ILE A 22 8.86 6.82 6.04
N GLY A 23 9.70 6.43 5.09
CA GLY A 23 9.88 5.04 4.64
C GLY A 23 10.71 4.96 3.38
N ASN A 24 10.78 3.79 2.81
CA ASN A 24 11.51 3.55 1.56
C ASN A 24 10.85 2.46 0.71
N ILE A 25 11.21 2.41 -0.56
CA ILE A 25 10.81 1.33 -1.46
C ILE A 25 11.66 0.10 -1.13
N THR A 26 11.00 -0.98 -0.71
CA THR A 26 11.67 -2.24 -0.31
C THR A 26 11.50 -3.36 -1.32
N GLU A 27 10.50 -3.25 -2.20
CA GLU A 27 10.24 -4.23 -3.26
C GLU A 27 9.99 -3.50 -4.57
N LEU A 28 10.59 -3.97 -5.65
CA LEU A 28 10.34 -3.43 -7.00
C LEU A 28 10.51 -4.53 -8.04
N ASN A 29 9.44 -4.78 -8.79
CA ASN A 29 9.46 -5.66 -9.95
C ASN A 29 8.73 -4.93 -11.08
N GLY A 30 9.47 -4.46 -12.07
CA GLY A 30 8.95 -3.64 -13.15
C GLY A 30 9.30 -2.17 -13.00
N THR A 31 8.37 -1.28 -13.33
CA THR A 31 8.60 0.17 -13.38
C THR A 31 7.56 0.94 -12.60
N GLY A 32 8.00 2.04 -12.01
CA GLY A 32 7.16 2.99 -11.30
C GLY A 32 7.87 4.33 -11.14
N ARG A 33 7.18 5.28 -10.58
CA ARG A 33 7.73 6.63 -10.31
C ARG A 33 7.18 7.17 -9.00
N VAL A 34 7.94 8.07 -8.41
CA VAL A 34 7.53 8.87 -7.27
C VAL A 34 7.52 10.33 -7.70
N VAL A 35 6.36 10.96 -7.62
CA VAL A 35 6.19 12.38 -7.91
C VAL A 35 6.15 13.12 -6.58
N ARG A 36 7.09 14.04 -6.38
CA ARG A 36 7.25 14.80 -5.15
C ARG A 36 6.91 16.26 -5.39
N GLU A 37 5.99 16.80 -4.60
CA GLU A 37 5.69 18.21 -4.61
C GLU A 37 6.88 19.03 -4.07
N VAL A 38 7.43 19.94 -4.88
CA VAL A 38 8.48 20.85 -4.47
C VAL A 38 7.94 22.27 -4.50
N PRO A 39 8.23 23.11 -3.47
CA PRO A 39 7.80 24.50 -3.47
C PRO A 39 8.39 25.24 -4.65
N LYS A 40 7.54 25.86 -5.47
CA LYS A 40 7.78 26.67 -6.68
C LYS A 40 7.19 26.09 -7.98
N ASP A 41 6.09 25.32 -7.87
CA ASP A 41 5.32 24.78 -9.01
C ASP A 41 6.12 23.87 -9.98
N LEU A 42 7.13 23.17 -9.47
CA LEU A 42 7.90 22.19 -10.24
C LEU A 42 7.92 20.85 -9.46
N ASP A 43 6.99 19.97 -9.78
CA ASP A 43 7.02 18.60 -9.27
C ASP A 43 8.28 17.89 -9.75
N GLU A 44 9.01 17.29 -8.82
CA GLU A 44 10.14 16.44 -9.15
C GLU A 44 9.67 14.98 -9.31
N THR A 45 10.07 14.36 -10.42
CA THR A 45 9.74 12.96 -10.68
C THR A 45 10.98 12.09 -10.57
N PHE A 46 10.93 11.11 -9.67
CA PHE A 46 11.97 10.11 -9.47
C PHE A 46 11.51 8.77 -10.06
N GLN A 47 12.38 8.08 -10.77
CA GLN A 47 12.12 6.68 -11.13
C GLN A 47 12.19 5.83 -9.86
N ALA A 48 11.22 4.93 -9.69
CA ALA A 48 11.23 4.01 -8.56
C ALA A 48 12.49 3.13 -8.61
N SER A 49 13.13 2.99 -7.47
CA SER A 49 14.27 2.09 -7.25
C SER A 49 14.25 1.58 -5.81
N ILE A 50 14.86 0.42 -5.59
CA ILE A 50 15.04 -0.09 -4.22
C ILE A 50 15.80 0.94 -3.40
N ASP A 51 15.43 1.09 -2.13
CA ASP A 51 15.97 2.06 -1.17
C ASP A 51 15.69 3.54 -1.51
N LEU A 52 14.85 3.85 -2.51
CA LEU A 52 14.39 5.21 -2.71
C LEU A 52 13.57 5.66 -1.50
N ASP A 53 13.99 6.78 -0.89
CA ASP A 53 13.27 7.41 0.22
C ASP A 53 11.88 7.87 -0.20
N ILE A 54 10.90 7.57 0.64
CA ILE A 54 9.52 8.04 0.53
C ILE A 54 9.29 9.11 1.58
N ASN A 55 8.71 10.23 1.16
CA ASN A 55 8.41 11.37 2.01
C ASN A 55 6.89 11.59 2.13
N SER A 56 6.49 12.36 3.13
CA SER A 56 5.12 12.90 3.18
C SER A 56 4.85 13.72 1.93
N TYR A 57 3.64 13.62 1.41
CA TYR A 57 3.13 14.24 0.17
C TYR A 57 3.69 13.66 -1.13
N ASP A 58 4.45 12.56 -1.07
CA ASP A 58 4.83 11.85 -2.29
C ASP A 58 3.61 11.14 -2.92
N ASN A 59 3.54 11.18 -4.25
CA ASN A 59 2.61 10.39 -5.05
C ASN A 59 3.38 9.25 -5.73
N VAL A 60 3.10 8.02 -5.31
CA VAL A 60 3.74 6.80 -5.80
C VAL A 60 2.87 6.14 -6.84
N GLN A 61 3.40 5.97 -8.03
CA GLN A 61 2.69 5.40 -9.17
C GLN A 61 3.45 4.21 -9.75
N THR A 62 2.75 3.10 -9.93
CA THR A 62 3.25 1.94 -10.66
C THR A 62 2.81 2.00 -12.12
N SER A 63 3.69 1.58 -13.04
CA SER A 63 3.33 1.36 -14.43
C SER A 63 3.09 -0.14 -14.67
N ASN A 64 4.06 -0.83 -15.26
CA ASN A 64 4.01 -2.28 -15.37
C ASN A 64 4.78 -2.89 -14.22
N GLY A 65 4.13 -3.75 -13.45
CA GLY A 65 4.76 -4.46 -12.35
C GLY A 65 4.30 -4.03 -10.97
N ARG A 66 5.15 -4.19 -9.98
CA ARG A 66 4.80 -4.20 -8.56
C ARG A 66 5.81 -3.40 -7.75
N LEU A 67 5.33 -2.73 -6.70
CA LEU A 67 6.15 -1.91 -5.83
C LEU A 67 5.70 -2.09 -4.38
N GLY A 68 6.67 -2.30 -3.48
CA GLY A 68 6.44 -2.36 -2.04
C GLY A 68 7.13 -1.20 -1.32
N ILE A 69 6.40 -0.58 -0.40
CA ILE A 69 6.89 0.47 0.49
C ILE A 69 6.87 -0.07 1.91
N THR A 70 7.95 0.17 2.66
CA THR A 70 7.99 -0.07 4.10
C THR A 70 8.15 1.27 4.81
N PHE A 71 7.23 1.59 5.71
CA PHE A 71 7.24 2.80 6.52
C PHE A 71 8.08 2.63 7.80
N LEU A 72 8.40 3.75 8.46
CA LEU A 72 9.21 3.77 9.69
C LEU A 72 8.62 2.99 10.86
N ASP A 73 7.30 2.81 10.89
CA ASP A 73 6.59 2.00 11.89
C ASP A 73 6.53 0.51 11.54
N ASN A 74 7.15 0.09 10.43
CA ASN A 74 7.08 -1.22 9.79
C ASN A 74 5.72 -1.56 9.15
N SER A 75 4.82 -0.58 8.96
CA SER A 75 3.69 -0.76 8.05
C SER A 75 4.19 -0.97 6.63
N GLN A 76 3.49 -1.79 5.86
CA GLN A 76 3.84 -2.07 4.48
C GLN A 76 2.65 -1.80 3.56
N VAL A 77 2.95 -1.24 2.41
CA VAL A 77 1.99 -1.13 1.31
C VAL A 77 2.59 -1.75 0.06
N ARG A 78 1.87 -2.68 -0.54
CA ARG A 78 2.25 -3.33 -1.78
C ARG A 78 1.27 -2.96 -2.88
N LEU A 79 1.79 -2.35 -3.92
CA LEU A 79 1.04 -1.89 -5.08
C LEU A 79 1.21 -2.86 -6.24
N THR A 80 0.11 -3.21 -6.91
CA THR A 80 0.17 -3.91 -8.20
C THR A 80 0.43 -2.93 -9.35
N GLU A 81 0.40 -3.39 -10.57
CA GLU A 81 0.51 -2.55 -11.76
C GLU A 81 -0.64 -1.53 -11.84
N HIS A 82 -0.37 -0.39 -12.47
CA HIS A 82 -1.33 0.71 -12.68
C HIS A 82 -2.00 1.22 -11.39
N SER A 83 -1.26 1.18 -10.29
CA SER A 83 -1.74 1.70 -9.00
C SER A 83 -1.17 3.08 -8.71
N GLU A 84 -1.96 3.87 -7.98
CA GLU A 84 -1.59 5.20 -7.53
C GLU A 84 -1.91 5.39 -6.04
N LEU A 85 -0.87 5.70 -5.26
CA LEU A 85 -0.92 5.95 -3.82
C LEU A 85 -0.33 7.33 -3.52
N ILE A 86 -1.13 8.19 -2.89
CA ILE A 86 -0.70 9.49 -2.40
C ILE A 86 -0.57 9.43 -0.89
N ILE A 87 0.53 9.91 -0.36
CA ILE A 87 0.81 9.97 1.07
C ILE A 87 0.48 11.37 1.56
N ASP A 88 -0.70 11.56 2.17
CA ASP A 88 -1.12 12.87 2.68
C ASP A 88 -0.35 13.24 3.92
N GLU A 89 -0.32 12.34 4.91
CA GLU A 89 0.33 12.62 6.18
C GLU A 89 0.81 11.31 6.82
N PHE A 90 2.04 11.31 7.27
CA PHE A 90 2.59 10.23 8.08
C PHE A 90 3.41 10.83 9.22
N ILE A 91 2.95 10.63 10.45
CA ILE A 91 3.63 11.03 11.67
C ILE A 91 3.79 9.77 12.52
N TYR A 92 5.02 9.43 12.82
CA TYR A 92 5.34 8.36 13.76
C TYR A 92 6.06 8.96 14.98
N ASP A 93 5.39 8.98 16.12
CA ASP A 93 5.87 9.55 17.39
C ASP A 93 5.96 8.42 18.45
N PRO A 94 6.93 8.43 19.35
CA PRO A 94 6.97 7.52 20.49
C PRO A 94 5.71 7.56 21.36
N ASP A 95 5.00 8.70 21.37
CA ASP A 95 3.67 8.83 21.97
C ASP A 95 2.60 8.44 20.92
N PRO A 96 1.94 7.29 21.07
CA PRO A 96 0.97 6.81 20.08
C PRO A 96 -0.15 7.81 19.79
N SER A 97 -0.56 8.63 20.74
CA SER A 97 -1.63 9.62 20.56
C SER A 97 -1.29 10.73 19.56
N LYS A 98 0.00 10.92 19.28
CA LYS A 98 0.50 11.92 18.33
C LYS A 98 0.83 11.31 16.96
N SER A 99 0.81 10.01 16.84
CA SER A 99 1.06 9.33 15.59
C SER A 99 -0.16 9.39 14.68
N LYS A 100 0.05 9.54 13.37
CA LYS A 100 -1.01 9.66 12.37
C LYS A 100 -0.55 9.10 11.04
N MET A 101 -1.48 8.43 10.35
CA MET A 101 -1.30 7.99 8.97
C MET A 101 -2.56 8.34 8.16
N ALA A 102 -2.40 9.13 7.13
CA ALA A 102 -3.44 9.43 6.16
C ALA A 102 -2.90 9.17 4.76
N LEU A 103 -3.54 8.25 4.05
CA LEU A 103 -3.18 7.84 2.69
C LEU A 103 -4.38 8.03 1.77
N GLN A 104 -4.15 8.36 0.51
CA GLN A 104 -5.17 8.31 -0.54
C GLN A 104 -4.78 7.25 -1.56
N PHE A 105 -5.66 6.30 -1.77
CA PHE A 105 -5.48 5.26 -2.79
C PHE A 105 -6.41 5.56 -3.96
N ALA A 106 -5.84 6.09 -5.03
CA ALA A 106 -6.59 6.65 -6.15
C ALA A 106 -7.03 5.61 -7.18
N SER A 107 -6.19 4.61 -7.46
CA SER A 107 -6.47 3.58 -8.47
C SER A 107 -5.61 2.32 -8.29
N GLY A 108 -6.06 1.20 -8.89
CA GLY A 108 -5.34 -0.07 -8.93
C GLY A 108 -5.69 -1.02 -7.78
N THR A 109 -4.74 -1.87 -7.39
CA THR A 109 -4.89 -2.78 -6.26
C THR A 109 -3.71 -2.66 -5.33
N ALA A 110 -3.99 -2.57 -4.03
CA ALA A 110 -2.99 -2.50 -2.98
C ALA A 110 -3.31 -3.46 -1.83
N ARG A 111 -2.25 -4.00 -1.20
CA ARG A 111 -2.32 -4.68 0.10
C ARG A 111 -1.68 -3.79 1.14
N PHE A 112 -2.37 -3.59 2.24
CA PHE A 112 -1.93 -2.81 3.38
C PHE A 112 -1.73 -3.74 4.57
N ILE A 113 -0.53 -3.73 5.14
CA ILE A 113 -0.16 -4.49 6.33
C ILE A 113 0.23 -3.47 7.38
N THR A 114 -0.53 -3.36 8.44
CA THR A 114 -0.27 -2.37 9.48
C THR A 114 0.86 -2.83 10.41
N GLY A 115 1.76 -1.91 10.69
CA GLY A 115 2.88 -2.10 11.62
C GLY A 115 2.56 -1.65 13.04
N LYS A 116 3.49 -0.91 13.65
CA LYS A 116 3.38 -0.46 15.04
C LYS A 116 2.27 0.57 15.27
N LEU A 117 1.88 1.31 14.24
CA LEU A 117 0.74 2.23 14.29
C LEU A 117 -0.60 1.50 14.54
N ALA A 118 -0.66 0.19 14.31
CA ALA A 118 -1.85 -0.62 14.58
C ALA A 118 -2.36 -0.55 16.03
N SER A 119 -1.51 -0.18 16.98
CA SER A 119 -1.86 -0.01 18.41
C SER A 119 -2.37 1.39 18.76
N ILE A 120 -2.45 2.29 17.77
CA ILE A 120 -2.91 3.66 17.95
C ILE A 120 -4.45 3.75 17.88
N ASP A 121 -4.98 4.86 18.33
CA ASP A 121 -6.42 5.15 18.22
C ASP A 121 -6.87 5.12 16.75
N LYS A 122 -8.00 4.44 16.50
CA LYS A 122 -8.59 4.19 15.18
C LYS A 122 -8.78 5.45 14.32
N GLU A 123 -8.91 6.61 14.95
CA GLU A 123 -9.14 7.90 14.28
C GLU A 123 -7.87 8.45 13.63
N ASN A 124 -6.71 7.91 13.99
CA ASN A 124 -5.42 8.39 13.52
C ASN A 124 -4.90 7.67 12.28
N ILE A 125 -5.55 6.57 11.85
CA ILE A 125 -5.18 5.83 10.65
C ILE A 125 -6.35 5.79 9.70
N SER A 126 -6.22 6.40 8.54
CA SER A 126 -7.24 6.40 7.50
C SER A 126 -6.65 6.24 6.12
N ILE A 127 -7.35 5.48 5.28
CA ILE A 127 -7.09 5.41 3.85
C ILE A 127 -8.33 5.91 3.13
N GLN A 128 -8.16 6.90 2.28
CA GLN A 128 -9.22 7.42 1.44
C GLN A 128 -9.15 6.80 0.05
N THR A 129 -10.30 6.42 -0.49
CA THR A 129 -10.49 6.07 -1.89
C THR A 129 -11.47 7.07 -2.52
N PRO A 130 -11.64 7.09 -3.84
CA PRO A 130 -12.65 7.94 -4.48
C PRO A 130 -14.07 7.72 -3.96
N SER A 131 -14.39 6.51 -3.48
CA SER A 131 -15.74 6.15 -3.05
C SER A 131 -15.93 5.98 -1.53
N ALA A 132 -14.85 5.85 -0.74
CA ALA A 132 -14.97 5.56 0.69
C ALA A 132 -13.79 6.06 1.53
N THR A 133 -14.02 6.19 2.83
CA THR A 133 -12.97 6.31 3.84
C THR A 133 -12.86 4.99 4.61
N ILE A 134 -11.64 4.47 4.74
CA ILE A 134 -11.33 3.21 5.38
C ILE A 134 -10.57 3.51 6.68
N GLY A 135 -11.21 3.25 7.82
CA GLY A 135 -10.59 3.30 9.14
C GLY A 135 -10.07 1.91 9.52
N ILE A 136 -8.88 1.85 10.13
CA ILE A 136 -8.15 0.61 10.33
C ILE A 136 -7.80 0.41 11.79
N ARG A 137 -7.91 -0.84 12.25
CA ARG A 137 -7.45 -1.25 13.56
C ARG A 137 -6.65 -2.55 13.46
N GLY A 138 -5.33 -2.41 13.28
CA GLY A 138 -4.40 -3.54 13.26
C GLY A 138 -4.80 -4.60 12.26
N THR A 139 -4.56 -4.39 10.96
CA THR A 139 -5.12 -5.25 9.91
C THR A 139 -4.14 -5.55 8.80
N ASP A 140 -4.38 -6.68 8.14
CA ASP A 140 -3.89 -7.01 6.81
C ASP A 140 -5.11 -7.06 5.88
N PHE A 141 -5.13 -6.27 4.82
CA PHE A 141 -6.27 -6.15 3.93
C PHE A 141 -5.88 -5.68 2.55
N THR A 142 -6.79 -5.88 1.61
CA THR A 142 -6.63 -5.40 0.24
C THR A 142 -7.70 -4.38 -0.12
N VAL A 143 -7.29 -3.45 -0.96
CA VAL A 143 -8.18 -2.48 -1.60
C VAL A 143 -7.95 -2.51 -3.10
N THR A 144 -9.03 -2.62 -3.86
CA THR A 144 -9.00 -2.42 -5.31
C THR A 144 -9.88 -1.23 -5.66
N VAL A 145 -9.35 -0.28 -6.42
CA VAL A 145 -10.08 0.85 -6.97
C VAL A 145 -10.05 0.73 -8.49
N ASP A 146 -11.22 0.60 -9.09
CA ASP A 146 -11.35 0.46 -10.54
C ASP A 146 -11.36 1.83 -11.27
N GLU A 147 -11.40 1.78 -12.61
CA GLU A 147 -11.39 2.96 -13.47
C GLU A 147 -12.60 3.90 -13.25
N LEU A 148 -13.67 3.42 -12.63
CA LEU A 148 -14.84 4.21 -12.27
C LEU A 148 -14.78 4.76 -10.85
N GLY A 149 -13.68 4.52 -10.12
CA GLY A 149 -13.49 4.92 -8.73
C GLY A 149 -14.24 4.05 -7.72
N ARG A 150 -14.80 2.90 -8.14
CA ARG A 150 -15.46 1.96 -7.23
C ARG A 150 -14.42 1.20 -6.45
N SER A 151 -14.68 0.99 -5.16
CA SER A 151 -13.75 0.31 -4.26
C SER A 151 -14.28 -1.05 -3.84
N LEU A 152 -13.40 -2.05 -3.85
CA LEU A 152 -13.58 -3.35 -3.21
C LEU A 152 -12.56 -3.46 -2.08
N ILE A 153 -13.03 -3.74 -0.87
CA ILE A 153 -12.20 -3.88 0.33
C ILE A 153 -12.37 -5.28 0.88
N ILE A 154 -11.26 -5.98 1.18
CA ILE A 154 -11.27 -7.36 1.69
C ILE A 154 -10.35 -7.44 2.90
N LEU A 155 -10.89 -7.83 4.06
CA LEU A 155 -10.10 -8.15 5.26
C LEU A 155 -9.43 -9.51 5.10
N LEU A 156 -8.11 -9.56 5.28
CA LEU A 156 -7.35 -10.80 5.20
C LEU A 156 -7.20 -11.46 6.58
N PRO A 157 -6.98 -12.78 6.61
CA PRO A 157 -6.62 -13.48 7.84
C PRO A 157 -5.18 -13.16 8.26
N ASP A 158 -4.89 -13.41 9.54
CA ASP A 158 -3.54 -13.57 10.05
C ASP A 158 -2.98 -14.96 9.74
N ASP A 159 -1.77 -15.25 10.25
CA ASP A 159 -1.08 -16.54 10.04
C ASP A 159 -1.83 -17.73 10.67
N ASP A 160 -2.70 -17.49 11.65
CA ASP A 160 -3.52 -18.51 12.32
C ASP A 160 -4.90 -18.69 11.64
N GLY A 161 -5.17 -17.94 10.57
CA GLY A 161 -6.44 -17.95 9.85
C GLY A 161 -7.56 -17.18 10.56
N LEU A 162 -7.23 -16.42 11.60
CA LEU A 162 -8.14 -15.53 12.31
C LEU A 162 -8.20 -14.15 11.61
N PRO A 163 -9.20 -13.31 11.91
CA PRO A 163 -9.20 -11.94 11.37
C PRO A 163 -7.95 -11.20 11.84
N SER A 164 -7.18 -10.63 10.91
CA SER A 164 -5.99 -9.85 11.23
C SER A 164 -6.29 -8.57 12.03
N GLY A 165 -7.57 -8.17 12.10
CA GLY A 165 -8.04 -7.00 12.83
C GLY A 165 -9.46 -6.60 12.44
N GLU A 166 -9.73 -5.29 12.44
CA GLU A 166 -11.04 -4.73 12.13
C GLU A 166 -10.91 -3.54 11.17
N ILE A 167 -11.78 -3.47 10.18
CA ILE A 167 -11.88 -2.38 9.22
C ILE A 167 -13.27 -1.76 9.30
N VAL A 168 -13.34 -0.44 9.31
CA VAL A 168 -14.58 0.31 9.15
C VAL A 168 -14.55 1.01 7.80
N VAL A 169 -15.47 0.67 6.92
CA VAL A 169 -15.63 1.32 5.61
C VAL A 169 -16.82 2.27 5.69
N ALA A 170 -16.55 3.55 5.53
CA ALA A 170 -17.53 4.63 5.71
C ALA A 170 -17.70 5.46 4.44
N THR A 171 -18.94 5.90 4.21
CA THR A 171 -19.34 6.88 3.21
C THR A 171 -20.20 7.97 3.87
N ALA A 172 -20.62 8.97 3.09
CA ALA A 172 -21.58 9.97 3.59
C ALA A 172 -22.93 9.36 4.00
N MET A 173 -23.30 8.18 3.46
CA MET A 173 -24.61 7.55 3.65
C MET A 173 -24.64 6.45 4.69
N GLY A 174 -23.48 5.94 5.13
CA GLY A 174 -23.42 4.90 6.14
C GLY A 174 -22.05 4.26 6.26
N GLN A 175 -21.98 3.26 7.12
CA GLN A 175 -20.73 2.51 7.33
C GLN A 175 -20.99 1.01 7.54
N VAL A 176 -19.98 0.20 7.24
CA VAL A 176 -19.96 -1.23 7.56
C VAL A 176 -18.63 -1.59 8.23
N THR A 177 -18.66 -2.66 9.03
CA THR A 177 -17.47 -3.19 9.69
C THR A 177 -17.13 -4.56 9.14
N LEU A 178 -15.86 -4.76 8.77
CA LEU A 178 -15.27 -6.04 8.41
C LEU A 178 -14.46 -6.54 9.60
N ASN A 179 -14.79 -7.73 10.12
CA ASN A 179 -14.14 -8.33 11.30
C ASN A 179 -14.05 -9.85 11.21
N LYS A 180 -14.18 -10.41 10.01
CA LYS A 180 -14.02 -11.83 9.74
C LYS A 180 -13.06 -12.04 8.58
N PRO A 181 -12.27 -13.14 8.57
CA PRO A 181 -11.39 -13.46 7.46
C PRO A 181 -12.15 -13.48 6.13
N TYR A 182 -11.56 -12.93 5.09
CA TYR A 182 -12.11 -12.81 3.74
C TYR A 182 -13.45 -12.08 3.64
N GLN A 183 -13.83 -11.36 4.67
CA GLN A 183 -15.00 -10.51 4.63
C GLN A 183 -14.72 -9.29 3.73
N ALA A 184 -15.65 -9.03 2.82
CA ALA A 184 -15.50 -8.00 1.80
C ALA A 184 -16.74 -7.10 1.72
N THR A 185 -16.51 -5.86 1.29
CA THR A 185 -17.56 -4.91 0.91
C THR A 185 -17.15 -4.16 -0.34
N THR A 186 -18.14 -3.70 -1.11
CA THR A 186 -17.95 -2.81 -2.26
C THR A 186 -18.62 -1.48 -2.03
N VAL A 187 -18.01 -0.42 -2.55
CA VAL A 187 -18.56 0.93 -2.55
C VAL A 187 -18.50 1.49 -3.95
N SER A 188 -19.66 1.89 -4.48
CA SER A 188 -19.74 2.40 -5.85
C SER A 188 -19.45 3.90 -5.95
N MET A 189 -19.93 4.69 -4.99
CA MET A 189 -19.74 6.15 -4.90
C MET A 189 -19.79 6.58 -3.45
N CYS A 190 -19.19 7.73 -3.13
CA CYS A 190 -19.19 8.28 -1.77
C CYS A 190 -20.59 8.65 -1.23
N GLU A 191 -21.58 8.84 -2.11
CA GLU A 191 -22.97 9.11 -1.77
C GLU A 191 -23.85 7.84 -1.69
N THR A 192 -23.26 6.65 -1.77
CA THR A 192 -23.98 5.37 -1.61
C THR A 192 -23.53 4.64 -0.35
N GLU A 193 -24.45 3.88 0.27
CA GLU A 193 -24.05 3.01 1.38
C GLU A 193 -23.10 1.92 0.88
N PRO A 194 -22.08 1.55 1.69
CA PRO A 194 -21.30 0.35 1.43
C PRO A 194 -22.21 -0.89 1.38
N THR A 195 -21.90 -1.86 0.51
CA THR A 195 -22.67 -3.10 0.48
C THR A 195 -22.55 -3.86 1.79
N LYS A 196 -23.58 -4.65 2.14
CA LYS A 196 -23.49 -5.52 3.31
C LYS A 196 -22.30 -6.46 3.17
N PRO A 197 -21.47 -6.60 4.23
CA PRO A 197 -20.29 -7.45 4.18
C PRO A 197 -20.64 -8.90 3.85
N VAL A 198 -19.89 -9.49 2.91
CA VAL A 198 -19.98 -10.89 2.51
C VAL A 198 -18.63 -11.58 2.69
N ILE A 199 -18.64 -12.86 3.02
CA ILE A 199 -17.41 -13.66 3.06
C ILE A 199 -17.18 -14.22 1.66
N LEU A 200 -16.01 -13.95 1.10
CA LEU A 200 -15.59 -14.47 -0.19
C LEU A 200 -14.95 -15.85 0.00
N ASP A 201 -15.23 -16.78 -0.92
CA ASP A 201 -14.55 -18.07 -0.96
C ASP A 201 -13.21 -17.91 -1.71
N LEU A 202 -12.25 -17.33 -1.00
CA LEU A 202 -10.91 -17.05 -1.48
C LEU A 202 -9.90 -17.78 -0.61
N THR A 203 -8.76 -18.14 -1.20
CA THR A 203 -7.60 -18.60 -0.45
C THR A 203 -6.53 -17.50 -0.45
N LEU A 204 -5.68 -17.48 0.59
CA LEU A 204 -4.52 -16.59 0.60
C LEU A 204 -3.67 -16.80 -0.65
N GLU A 205 -3.47 -18.03 -1.08
CA GLU A 205 -2.71 -18.36 -2.28
C GLU A 205 -3.30 -17.70 -3.54
N LEU A 206 -4.64 -17.66 -3.67
CA LEU A 206 -5.27 -16.96 -4.80
C LEU A 206 -5.07 -15.46 -4.70
N ILE A 207 -5.24 -14.89 -3.51
CA ILE A 207 -5.00 -13.46 -3.26
C ILE A 207 -3.52 -13.13 -3.50
N ASP A 208 -2.65 -13.97 -3.02
CA ASP A 208 -1.22 -13.85 -3.18
C ASP A 208 -0.79 -13.95 -4.64
N ASN A 209 -1.39 -14.76 -5.45
CA ASN A 209 -1.15 -14.82 -6.90
C ASN A 209 -1.73 -13.63 -7.66
N MET A 210 -2.82 -13.05 -7.18
CA MET A 210 -3.43 -11.82 -7.74
C MET A 210 -2.75 -10.55 -7.24
N LEU A 211 -2.30 -10.57 -6.00
CA LEU A 211 -1.61 -9.49 -5.32
C LEU A 211 -0.11 -9.80 -5.27
N ILE A 212 0.68 -8.83 -4.90
CA ILE A 212 2.12 -8.98 -4.76
C ILE A 212 2.42 -9.95 -3.63
N VAL A 213 2.90 -11.14 -3.97
CA VAL A 213 3.39 -12.08 -2.98
C VAL A 213 4.90 -12.09 -2.96
N ASN A 214 5.41 -12.08 -1.77
CA ASN A 214 6.82 -12.27 -1.52
C ASN A 214 7.27 -13.68 -1.82
N THR A 215 8.05 -13.84 -2.85
CA THR A 215 8.79 -15.06 -3.16
C THR A 215 10.04 -15.27 -2.30
N THR A 216 10.21 -14.50 -1.22
CA THR A 216 11.40 -14.62 -0.37
C THR A 216 11.45 -15.95 0.38
N LYS A 217 10.32 -16.62 0.61
CA LYS A 217 10.28 -17.97 1.21
C LYS A 217 10.58 -19.07 0.19
N GLU A 218 10.17 -18.93 -1.07
CA GLU A 218 10.42 -19.94 -2.09
C GLU A 218 11.90 -20.03 -2.53
N LYS A 219 12.65 -18.92 -2.45
CA LYS A 219 14.09 -18.94 -2.74
C LYS A 219 14.93 -19.71 -1.71
N GLN A 220 14.46 -19.81 -0.48
CA GLN A 220 15.18 -20.56 0.56
C GLN A 220 14.92 -22.08 0.49
N GLU A 221 13.78 -22.52 -0.02
CA GLU A 221 13.49 -23.95 -0.19
C GLU A 221 14.15 -24.54 -1.46
N ASN A 222 14.34 -23.74 -2.51
CA ASN A 222 15.00 -24.20 -3.74
C ASN A 222 16.54 -24.21 -3.66
N GLU A 223 17.16 -23.44 -2.76
CA GLU A 223 18.62 -23.48 -2.56
C GLU A 223 19.10 -24.64 -1.64
N GLN A 224 18.19 -25.30 -0.92
CA GLN A 224 18.53 -26.49 -0.10
C GLN A 224 18.31 -27.83 -0.83
N GLY A 225 17.74 -27.83 -2.02
CA GLY A 225 17.46 -29.04 -2.82
C GLY A 225 18.54 -29.46 -3.83
N GLU A 226 19.56 -28.65 -4.07
CA GLU A 226 20.55 -28.91 -5.13
C GLU A 226 21.96 -29.16 -4.57
N ASN A 227 22.07 -30.16 -3.70
CA ASN A 227 23.38 -30.77 -3.41
C ASN A 227 23.21 -32.24 -2.99
N GLY A 228 23.26 -33.12 -3.94
CA GLY A 228 23.39 -34.55 -3.64
C GLY A 228 22.92 -35.50 -4.71
N GLY A 229 23.85 -35.98 -5.58
CA GLY A 229 23.67 -37.29 -6.16
C GLY A 229 23.63 -37.42 -7.66
N SER A 230 24.80 -37.49 -8.22
CA SER A 230 25.25 -38.20 -9.39
C SER A 230 24.44 -39.41 -9.87
N SER A 231 24.35 -39.52 -11.14
CA SER A 231 24.49 -40.70 -12.05
C SER A 231 23.21 -41.32 -12.63
N THR A 232 23.26 -41.35 -13.92
CA THR A 232 23.09 -42.48 -14.86
C THR A 232 21.77 -42.63 -15.60
N SER A 233 21.96 -42.45 -16.88
CA SER A 233 21.51 -43.23 -18.07
C SER A 233 20.09 -43.02 -18.59
N ILE A 234 20.12 -42.45 -19.80
CA ILE A 234 19.68 -43.03 -21.07
C ILE A 234 18.32 -43.77 -21.03
N LEU A 235 17.34 -43.19 -21.68
CA LEU A 235 16.58 -43.90 -22.72
C LEU A 235 15.90 -42.88 -23.65
N ASP A 236 16.42 -42.82 -24.84
CA ASP A 236 15.81 -42.43 -26.07
C ASP A 236 14.48 -43.17 -26.28
N VAL A 237 13.44 -42.47 -26.57
CA VAL A 237 12.27 -43.04 -27.27
C VAL A 237 11.72 -42.00 -28.24
N ASP A 238 12.34 -41.98 -29.40
CA ASP A 238 11.66 -41.67 -30.64
C ASP A 238 10.50 -42.66 -30.86
N SER A 239 9.51 -42.19 -31.55
CA SER A 239 8.38 -42.88 -32.18
C SER A 239 7.07 -42.92 -31.39
N LEU A 240 6.15 -42.10 -31.85
CA LEU A 240 4.87 -42.55 -32.40
C LEU A 240 4.13 -41.36 -33.07
N SER A 241 4.48 -41.18 -34.33
CA SER A 241 3.55 -40.66 -35.34
C SER A 241 2.51 -41.72 -35.63
N LEU A 242 1.34 -41.24 -35.99
CA LEU A 242 0.25 -41.84 -36.74
C LEU A 242 -0.97 -42.40 -35.98
N MET A 243 -2.09 -41.92 -36.51
CA MET A 243 -3.48 -42.45 -36.51
C MET A 243 -4.36 -41.95 -35.34
N ILE A 244 -5.31 -41.16 -35.57
CA ILE A 244 -6.47 -40.91 -36.43
C ILE A 244 -7.01 -39.54 -36.10
#